data_e632a63c80e48d8d135b048441b53545
#
_entry.id   e632a63c80e48d8d135b048441b53545
#
_cell.length_a   1.000
_cell.length_b   1.000
_cell.length_c   1.000
_cell.angle_alpha   90.00
_cell.angle_beta   90.00
_cell.angle_gamma   90.00
#
_symmetry.space_group_name_H-M   'P 1'
#
loop_
_entity.id
_entity.type
_entity.pdbx_description
1 polymer ?
#
loop_
_entity_poly.entity_id
_entity_poly.type
_entity_poly.pdbx_seq_one_letter_code
_entity_poly.pdbx_strand_id
1 'polypeptide(L)'
;MKKPKIAIFDFACCEGCQLQIVNLEEELLNLLGSVEVVEWREAISDQSHEYDVAIVEGSVTRKEDEDRLKLIRSRAKVVIAIGACATIGGVNKIKNNFDLDEVKKYVYQDSADKPHLETAMTKAADEVIKVDYYVHGCPMDRKEFAHVVKSVLMGKKPNVPEYPVCVECKAKGNPCLWDYNIPCL
;
A
#
# COMPACT_ATOMS: atom_id res chain seq x y z
N MET A 1 -12.95 -1.93 -27.31
CA MET A 1 -11.64 -2.30 -26.71
C MET A 1 -11.92 -3.04 -25.41
N LYS A 2 -11.15 -4.09 -25.10
CA LYS A 2 -11.31 -4.82 -23.84
C LYS A 2 -10.85 -3.89 -22.69
N LYS A 3 -11.65 -3.79 -21.62
CA LYS A 3 -11.27 -3.00 -20.46
C LYS A 3 -10.07 -3.64 -19.76
N PRO A 4 -9.09 -2.86 -19.25
CA PRO A 4 -8.02 -3.39 -18.44
C PRO A 4 -8.56 -3.96 -17.13
N LYS A 5 -8.03 -5.12 -16.73
CA LYS A 5 -8.40 -5.81 -15.49
C LYS A 5 -7.56 -5.31 -14.33
N ILE A 6 -8.21 -4.94 -13.24
CA ILE A 6 -7.55 -4.49 -12.00
C ILE A 6 -7.89 -5.45 -10.87
N ALA A 7 -6.87 -5.82 -10.10
CA ALA A 7 -6.99 -6.55 -8.85
C ALA A 7 -6.41 -5.74 -7.69
N ILE A 8 -7.09 -5.74 -6.54
CA ILE A 8 -6.66 -5.03 -5.33
C ILE A 8 -6.42 -6.06 -4.23
N PHE A 9 -5.23 -6.03 -3.67
CA PHE A 9 -4.75 -6.98 -2.68
C PHE A 9 -4.37 -6.28 -1.39
N ASP A 10 -4.70 -6.93 -0.28
CA ASP A 10 -4.31 -6.52 1.06
C ASP A 10 -3.28 -7.48 1.66
N PHE A 11 -2.40 -6.93 2.47
CA PHE A 11 -1.48 -7.62 3.35
C PHE A 11 -1.66 -7.08 4.78
N ALA A 12 -0.63 -7.06 5.62
CA ALA A 12 -0.77 -6.54 6.97
C ALA A 12 -0.96 -5.01 6.96
N CYS A 13 -2.20 -4.54 7.16
CA CYS A 13 -2.59 -3.13 7.16
C CYS A 13 -3.85 -2.89 8.00
N CYS A 14 -4.31 -1.65 8.01
CA CYS A 14 -5.61 -1.25 8.58
C CYS A 14 -6.70 -1.04 7.51
N GLU A 15 -6.37 -1.27 6.22
CA GLU A 15 -7.22 -1.10 5.04
C GLU A 15 -7.71 0.35 4.81
N GLY A 16 -7.10 1.31 5.50
CA GLY A 16 -7.43 2.72 5.38
C GLY A 16 -7.20 3.29 3.99
N CYS A 17 -6.24 2.75 3.23
CA CYS A 17 -6.01 3.18 1.86
C CYS A 17 -7.08 2.65 0.91
N GLN A 18 -7.58 1.41 1.10
CA GLN A 18 -8.72 0.91 0.33
C GLN A 18 -9.99 1.71 0.64
N LEU A 19 -10.20 2.11 1.90
CA LEU A 19 -11.30 3.02 2.24
C LEU A 19 -11.18 4.39 1.52
N GLN A 20 -9.96 4.89 1.30
CA GLN A 20 -9.78 6.11 0.50
C GLN A 20 -10.17 5.91 -0.97
N ILE A 21 -10.02 4.69 -1.52
CA ILE A 21 -10.54 4.38 -2.87
C ILE A 21 -12.07 4.48 -2.89
N VAL A 22 -12.74 3.87 -1.90
CA VAL A 22 -14.20 3.95 -1.77
C VAL A 22 -14.67 5.39 -1.60
N ASN A 23 -13.95 6.20 -0.83
CA ASN A 23 -14.24 7.61 -0.59
C ASN A 23 -13.99 8.53 -1.81
N LEU A 24 -13.60 8.00 -2.97
CA LEU A 24 -13.60 8.75 -4.23
C LEU A 24 -15.02 9.08 -4.74
N GLU A 25 -16.04 8.40 -4.21
CA GLU A 25 -17.45 8.64 -4.51
C GLU A 25 -17.75 8.59 -6.03
N GLU A 26 -18.23 9.69 -6.62
CA GLU A 26 -18.54 9.76 -8.06
C GLU A 26 -17.30 9.51 -8.96
N GLU A 27 -16.12 9.91 -8.48
CA GLU A 27 -14.88 9.69 -9.25
C GLU A 27 -14.53 8.19 -9.32
N LEU A 28 -14.87 7.40 -8.29
CA LEU A 28 -14.76 5.95 -8.32
C LEU A 28 -15.65 5.33 -9.41
N LEU A 29 -16.90 5.78 -9.52
CA LEU A 29 -17.82 5.28 -10.55
C LEU A 29 -17.28 5.54 -11.97
N ASN A 30 -16.69 6.71 -12.20
CA ASN A 30 -16.04 7.04 -13.47
C ASN A 30 -14.84 6.12 -13.74
N LEU A 31 -14.05 5.80 -12.72
CA LEU A 31 -12.92 4.89 -12.83
C LEU A 31 -13.39 3.46 -13.14
N LEU A 32 -14.37 2.96 -12.41
CA LEU A 32 -14.99 1.63 -12.62
C LEU A 32 -15.66 1.52 -14.01
N GLY A 33 -16.15 2.63 -14.54
CA GLY A 33 -16.65 2.68 -15.93
C GLY A 33 -15.57 2.35 -16.97
N SER A 34 -14.30 2.58 -16.65
CA SER A 34 -13.15 2.43 -17.55
C SER A 34 -12.37 1.13 -17.37
N VAL A 35 -12.56 0.41 -16.28
CA VAL A 35 -11.83 -0.81 -15.91
C VAL A 35 -12.80 -1.95 -15.59
N GLU A 36 -12.23 -3.17 -15.48
CA GLU A 36 -12.89 -4.34 -14.94
C GLU A 36 -12.18 -4.72 -13.63
N VAL A 37 -12.85 -4.55 -12.48
CA VAL A 37 -12.32 -5.02 -11.19
C VAL A 37 -12.60 -6.50 -11.07
N VAL A 38 -11.54 -7.30 -11.00
CA VAL A 38 -11.63 -8.77 -11.03
C VAL A 38 -11.29 -9.44 -9.69
N GLU A 39 -10.68 -8.69 -8.79
CA GLU A 39 -10.42 -9.10 -7.42
C GLU A 39 -10.32 -7.86 -6.52
N TRP A 40 -11.14 -7.80 -5.48
CA TRP A 40 -11.11 -6.79 -4.44
C TRP A 40 -11.93 -7.28 -3.24
N ARG A 41 -11.28 -7.86 -2.26
CA ARG A 41 -11.92 -8.52 -1.12
C ARG A 41 -12.92 -7.62 -0.37
N GLU A 42 -12.66 -6.30 -0.30
CA GLU A 42 -13.54 -5.35 0.39
C GLU A 42 -14.85 -5.04 -0.38
N ALA A 43 -14.90 -5.31 -1.68
CA ALA A 43 -16.02 -4.89 -2.51
C ALA A 43 -16.69 -6.02 -3.28
N ILE A 44 -15.98 -7.08 -3.63
CA ILE A 44 -16.48 -8.20 -4.44
C ILE A 44 -16.01 -9.54 -3.87
N SER A 45 -16.81 -10.59 -4.12
CA SER A 45 -16.44 -11.97 -3.74
C SER A 45 -15.65 -12.71 -4.82
N ASP A 46 -15.58 -12.15 -6.01
CA ASP A 46 -14.88 -12.75 -7.13
C ASP A 46 -13.37 -12.70 -6.93
N GLN A 47 -12.69 -13.76 -7.33
CA GLN A 47 -11.23 -13.87 -7.34
C GLN A 47 -10.76 -14.27 -8.73
N SER A 48 -9.73 -13.61 -9.23
CA SER A 48 -9.17 -13.88 -10.54
C SER A 48 -7.65 -14.00 -10.49
N HIS A 49 -7.16 -14.90 -11.32
CA HIS A 49 -5.72 -15.06 -11.54
C HIS A 49 -5.20 -14.28 -12.75
N GLU A 50 -6.10 -13.57 -13.45
CA GLU A 50 -5.80 -12.79 -14.65
C GLU A 50 -6.12 -11.32 -14.43
N TYR A 51 -5.11 -10.48 -14.30
CA TYR A 51 -5.23 -9.03 -14.18
C TYR A 51 -4.04 -8.32 -14.86
N ASP A 52 -4.29 -7.12 -15.34
CA ASP A 52 -3.26 -6.28 -15.96
C ASP A 52 -2.54 -5.43 -14.92
N VAL A 53 -3.28 -4.90 -13.94
CA VAL A 53 -2.78 -4.03 -12.89
C VAL A 53 -3.11 -4.65 -11.53
N ALA A 54 -2.10 -4.81 -10.69
CA ALA A 54 -2.26 -5.15 -9.28
C ALA A 54 -2.02 -3.92 -8.41
N ILE A 55 -2.97 -3.60 -7.55
CA ILE A 55 -2.85 -2.60 -6.50
C ILE A 55 -2.62 -3.33 -5.20
N VAL A 56 -1.57 -2.99 -4.48
CA VAL A 56 -1.16 -3.69 -3.26
C VAL A 56 -1.15 -2.72 -2.08
N GLU A 57 -1.94 -3.02 -1.05
CA GLU A 57 -1.91 -2.36 0.25
C GLU A 57 -1.32 -3.30 1.31
N GLY A 58 -0.66 -2.73 2.30
CA GLY A 58 -0.16 -3.48 3.45
C GLY A 58 1.31 -3.90 3.32
N SER A 59 1.88 -4.26 4.46
CA SER A 59 3.26 -4.71 4.59
C SER A 59 3.36 -6.24 4.64
N VAL A 60 4.49 -6.77 4.24
CA VAL A 60 4.79 -8.20 4.28
C VAL A 60 5.31 -8.53 5.68
N THR A 61 4.59 -9.39 6.41
CA THR A 61 4.90 -9.71 7.82
C THR A 61 5.13 -11.20 8.08
N ARG A 62 4.88 -12.06 7.09
CA ARG A 62 5.04 -13.52 7.16
C ARG A 62 5.70 -14.04 5.87
N LYS A 63 6.22 -15.24 5.93
CA LYS A 63 6.82 -15.89 4.76
C LYS A 63 5.80 -16.15 3.65
N GLU A 64 4.60 -16.58 4.00
CA GLU A 64 3.49 -16.77 3.03
C GLU A 64 3.14 -15.48 2.30
N ASP A 65 3.21 -14.33 2.97
CA ASP A 65 2.93 -13.03 2.36
C ASP A 65 3.95 -12.70 1.26
N GLU A 66 5.24 -13.05 1.48
CA GLU A 66 6.27 -12.90 0.44
C GLU A 66 5.96 -13.73 -0.80
N ASP A 67 5.59 -14.99 -0.60
CA ASP A 67 5.33 -15.91 -1.70
C ASP A 67 4.05 -15.51 -2.47
N ARG A 68 3.01 -15.07 -1.73
CA ARG A 68 1.79 -14.48 -2.32
C ARG A 68 2.11 -13.22 -3.13
N LEU A 69 2.93 -12.31 -2.60
CA LEU A 69 3.29 -11.08 -3.28
C LEU A 69 4.11 -11.34 -4.56
N LYS A 70 5.04 -12.30 -4.52
CA LYS A 70 5.80 -12.74 -5.71
C LYS A 70 4.87 -13.34 -6.78
N LEU A 71 3.87 -14.10 -6.36
CA LEU A 71 2.87 -14.66 -7.28
C LEU A 71 2.03 -13.54 -7.91
N ILE A 72 1.57 -12.57 -7.13
CA ILE A 72 0.86 -11.38 -7.64
C ILE A 72 1.72 -10.66 -8.68
N ARG A 73 3.01 -10.39 -8.37
CA ARG A 73 3.91 -9.74 -9.31
C ARG A 73 4.07 -10.53 -10.62
N SER A 74 4.17 -11.84 -10.54
CA SER A 74 4.36 -12.68 -11.73
C SER A 74 3.18 -12.64 -12.71
N ARG A 75 2.00 -12.29 -12.23
CA ARG A 75 0.75 -12.23 -13.01
C ARG A 75 0.44 -10.83 -13.51
N ALA A 76 0.82 -9.79 -12.76
CA ALA A 76 0.53 -8.40 -13.09
C ALA A 76 1.53 -7.82 -14.11
N LYS A 77 1.05 -7.05 -15.08
CA LYS A 77 1.90 -6.23 -15.95
C LYS A 77 2.45 -5.01 -15.19
N VAL A 78 1.61 -4.41 -14.34
CA VAL A 78 1.95 -3.25 -13.51
C VAL A 78 1.56 -3.53 -12.07
N VAL A 79 2.43 -3.17 -11.12
CA VAL A 79 2.15 -3.20 -9.68
C VAL A 79 2.24 -1.80 -9.12
N ILE A 80 1.18 -1.38 -8.42
CA ILE A 80 1.08 -0.10 -7.71
C ILE A 80 1.02 -0.40 -6.21
N ALA A 81 2.00 0.07 -5.44
CA ALA A 81 1.98 -0.01 -3.98
C ALA A 81 1.30 1.24 -3.40
N ILE A 82 0.30 1.03 -2.56
CA ILE A 82 -0.47 2.12 -1.95
C ILE A 82 -0.32 2.15 -0.43
N GLY A 83 -0.19 3.36 0.09
CA GLY A 83 -0.07 3.63 1.52
C GLY A 83 1.31 3.34 2.11
N ALA A 84 1.58 3.89 3.28
CA ALA A 84 2.86 3.73 3.98
C ALA A 84 3.21 2.27 4.29
N CYS A 85 2.20 1.41 4.52
CA CYS A 85 2.44 0.00 4.84
C CYS A 85 3.09 -0.73 3.65
N ALA A 86 2.55 -0.57 2.43
CA ALA A 86 3.12 -1.20 1.24
C ALA A 86 4.42 -0.52 0.78
N THR A 87 4.53 0.81 0.92
CA THR A 87 5.64 1.59 0.33
C THR A 87 6.88 1.66 1.21
N ILE A 88 6.75 1.62 2.54
CA ILE A 88 7.87 1.74 3.48
C ILE A 88 7.79 0.77 4.67
N GLY A 89 6.80 -0.13 4.69
CA GLY A 89 6.53 -1.04 5.81
C GLY A 89 5.62 -0.48 6.91
N GLY A 90 5.42 0.84 6.92
CA GLY A 90 4.51 1.55 7.81
C GLY A 90 4.75 1.31 9.30
N VAL A 91 3.68 1.44 10.09
CA VAL A 91 3.69 1.18 11.54
C VAL A 91 4.12 -0.25 11.89
N ASN A 92 3.81 -1.21 11.02
CA ASN A 92 4.18 -2.61 11.22
C ASN A 92 5.71 -2.82 11.26
N LYS A 93 6.48 -1.97 10.57
CA LYS A 93 7.96 -2.05 10.53
C LYS A 93 8.61 -1.57 11.83
N ILE A 94 7.88 -0.91 12.72
CA ILE A 94 8.40 -0.46 14.03
C ILE A 94 8.87 -1.67 14.87
N LYS A 95 8.18 -2.80 14.78
CA LYS A 95 8.59 -4.03 15.50
C LYS A 95 10.00 -4.51 15.12
N ASN A 96 10.50 -4.14 13.94
CA ASN A 96 11.84 -4.55 13.49
C ASN A 96 12.98 -3.93 14.32
N ASN A 97 12.69 -2.95 15.17
CA ASN A 97 13.64 -2.36 16.09
C ASN A 97 13.85 -3.19 17.38
N PHE A 98 13.11 -4.28 17.53
CA PHE A 98 13.09 -5.12 18.72
C PHE A 98 13.32 -6.58 18.34
N ASP A 99 13.72 -7.39 19.32
CA ASP A 99 13.73 -8.85 19.16
C ASP A 99 12.30 -9.37 19.04
N LEU A 100 12.02 -10.14 17.97
CA LEU A 100 10.64 -10.58 17.69
C LEU A 100 10.10 -11.57 18.73
N ASP A 101 10.96 -12.40 19.32
CA ASP A 101 10.53 -13.35 20.34
C ASP A 101 10.22 -12.65 21.65
N GLU A 102 10.96 -11.59 21.99
CA GLU A 102 10.64 -10.72 23.13
C GLU A 102 9.32 -9.97 22.90
N VAL A 103 9.11 -9.41 21.70
CA VAL A 103 7.84 -8.75 21.34
C VAL A 103 6.67 -9.72 21.45
N LYS A 104 6.80 -10.93 20.91
CA LYS A 104 5.75 -11.96 20.99
C LYS A 104 5.44 -12.33 22.43
N LYS A 105 6.45 -12.54 23.26
CA LYS A 105 6.28 -12.84 24.69
C LYS A 105 5.59 -11.69 25.43
N TYR A 106 5.98 -10.45 25.13
CA TYR A 106 5.36 -9.26 25.74
C TYR A 106 3.87 -9.14 25.40
N VAL A 107 3.53 -9.36 24.11
CA VAL A 107 2.14 -9.17 23.61
C VAL A 107 1.25 -10.37 23.95
N TYR A 108 1.73 -11.59 23.73
CA TYR A 108 0.92 -12.81 23.79
C TYR A 108 1.15 -13.66 25.04
N GLN A 109 2.14 -13.32 25.87
CA GLN A 109 2.48 -14.02 27.12
C GLN A 109 2.55 -15.55 26.92
N ASP A 110 1.76 -16.32 27.62
CA ASP A 110 1.76 -17.81 27.56
C ASP A 110 1.30 -18.37 26.21
N SER A 111 0.75 -17.53 25.34
CA SER A 111 0.31 -17.92 23.99
C SER A 111 1.33 -17.63 22.89
N ALA A 112 2.52 -17.13 23.22
CA ALA A 112 3.53 -16.70 22.24
C ALA A 112 3.98 -17.80 21.26
N ASP A 113 3.94 -19.07 21.69
CA ASP A 113 4.38 -20.22 20.91
C ASP A 113 3.31 -20.82 19.98
N LYS A 114 2.14 -20.19 19.87
CA LYS A 114 1.06 -20.68 19.01
C LYS A 114 1.44 -20.54 17.53
N PRO A 115 1.31 -21.60 16.70
CA PRO A 115 1.71 -21.57 15.29
C PRO A 115 1.06 -20.44 14.46
N HIS A 116 -0.20 -20.12 14.75
CA HIS A 116 -0.94 -19.07 14.03
C HIS A 116 -0.49 -17.64 14.36
N LEU A 117 0.40 -17.48 15.35
CA LEU A 117 1.06 -16.21 15.70
C LEU A 117 2.43 -16.06 15.03
N GLU A 118 2.67 -16.79 13.93
CA GLU A 118 3.89 -16.62 13.15
C GLU A 118 4.02 -15.18 12.67
N THR A 119 5.20 -14.62 12.84
CA THR A 119 5.57 -13.30 12.31
C THR A 119 7.04 -13.30 11.92
N ALA A 120 7.37 -12.49 10.93
CA ALA A 120 8.74 -12.23 10.49
C ALA A 120 9.05 -10.73 10.56
N MET A 121 10.29 -10.35 10.31
CA MET A 121 10.66 -8.96 10.10
C MET A 121 9.80 -8.36 8.99
N THR A 122 9.19 -7.22 9.27
CA THR A 122 8.30 -6.55 8.32
C THR A 122 9.09 -5.98 7.15
N LYS A 123 8.58 -6.21 5.94
CA LYS A 123 9.13 -5.66 4.70
C LYS A 123 8.11 -4.79 3.99
N ALA A 124 8.58 -3.76 3.29
CA ALA A 124 7.80 -3.07 2.28
C ALA A 124 7.65 -3.95 1.03
N ALA A 125 6.75 -3.62 0.13
CA ALA A 125 6.52 -4.42 -1.07
C ALA A 125 7.75 -4.48 -1.98
N ASP A 126 8.48 -3.38 -2.12
CA ASP A 126 9.68 -3.27 -2.96
C ASP A 126 10.92 -3.98 -2.38
N GLU A 127 10.88 -4.35 -1.11
CA GLU A 127 11.90 -5.23 -0.50
C GLU A 127 11.69 -6.71 -0.91
N VAL A 128 10.57 -7.03 -1.56
CA VAL A 128 10.21 -8.41 -1.97
C VAL A 128 10.08 -8.55 -3.49
N ILE A 129 9.48 -7.54 -4.15
CA ILE A 129 9.21 -7.53 -5.60
C ILE A 129 9.56 -6.18 -6.22
N LYS A 130 9.65 -6.16 -7.55
CA LYS A 130 9.70 -4.88 -8.27
C LYS A 130 8.32 -4.23 -8.25
N VAL A 131 8.21 -3.05 -7.67
CA VAL A 131 7.05 -2.16 -7.73
C VAL A 131 7.25 -1.15 -8.87
N ASP A 132 6.21 -0.87 -9.64
CA ASP A 132 6.29 0.03 -10.78
C ASP A 132 5.90 1.47 -10.41
N TYR A 133 4.91 1.64 -9.51
CA TYR A 133 4.45 2.96 -9.03
C TYR A 133 4.09 2.93 -7.55
N TYR A 134 4.19 4.09 -6.92
CA TYR A 134 3.92 4.26 -5.49
C TYR A 134 2.90 5.38 -5.27
N VAL A 135 2.00 5.19 -4.31
CA VAL A 135 1.16 6.24 -3.74
C VAL A 135 1.38 6.22 -2.24
N HIS A 136 2.14 7.17 -1.73
CA HIS A 136 2.53 7.24 -0.33
C HIS A 136 1.41 7.79 0.55
N GLY A 137 1.58 7.69 1.87
CA GLY A 137 0.67 8.27 2.86
C GLY A 137 0.09 7.26 3.85
N CYS A 138 -0.41 7.74 4.98
CA CYS A 138 -1.08 6.92 6.00
C CYS A 138 -2.31 7.68 6.53
N PRO A 139 -3.48 7.53 5.86
CA PRO A 139 -3.69 6.86 4.58
C PRO A 139 -3.16 7.67 3.38
N MET A 140 -3.12 7.05 2.21
CA MET A 140 -2.77 7.70 0.95
C MET A 140 -3.75 8.82 0.58
N ASP A 141 -3.29 9.81 -0.19
CA ASP A 141 -4.19 10.81 -0.79
C ASP A 141 -4.99 10.18 -1.95
N ARG A 142 -6.33 10.28 -1.86
CA ARG A 142 -7.25 9.71 -2.84
C ARG A 142 -7.14 10.33 -4.23
N LYS A 143 -6.80 11.63 -4.34
CA LYS A 143 -6.67 12.30 -5.63
C LYS A 143 -5.37 11.91 -6.32
N GLU A 144 -4.29 11.77 -5.54
CA GLU A 144 -3.02 11.25 -6.05
C GLU A 144 -3.19 9.82 -6.56
N PHE A 145 -3.87 8.96 -5.80
CA PHE A 145 -4.23 7.61 -6.24
C PHE A 145 -4.98 7.62 -7.58
N ALA A 146 -6.05 8.40 -7.68
CA ALA A 146 -6.84 8.50 -8.91
C ALA A 146 -6.00 9.00 -10.09
N HIS A 147 -5.10 9.97 -9.86
CA HIS A 147 -4.16 10.46 -10.86
C HIS A 147 -3.20 9.37 -11.34
N VAL A 148 -2.61 8.62 -10.41
CA VAL A 148 -1.68 7.53 -10.72
C VAL A 148 -2.37 6.45 -11.55
N VAL A 149 -3.53 5.96 -11.09
CA VAL A 149 -4.28 4.91 -11.79
C VAL A 149 -4.71 5.38 -13.19
N LYS A 150 -5.27 6.58 -13.33
CA LYS A 150 -5.65 7.15 -14.63
C LYS A 150 -4.45 7.25 -15.57
N SER A 151 -3.30 7.70 -15.07
CA SER A 151 -2.07 7.81 -15.88
C SER A 151 -1.60 6.45 -16.38
N VAL A 152 -1.57 5.45 -15.50
CA VAL A 152 -1.19 4.07 -15.84
C VAL A 152 -2.14 3.48 -16.89
N LEU A 153 -3.45 3.66 -16.73
CA LEU A 153 -4.45 3.20 -17.70
C LEU A 153 -4.30 3.84 -19.07
N MET A 154 -3.82 5.09 -19.13
CA MET A 154 -3.50 5.80 -20.39
C MET A 154 -2.11 5.44 -20.94
N GLY A 155 -1.37 4.54 -20.30
CA GLY A 155 0.01 4.19 -20.69
C GLY A 155 1.01 5.33 -20.48
N LYS A 156 0.74 6.27 -19.59
CA LYS A 156 1.60 7.42 -19.27
C LYS A 156 2.27 7.23 -17.92
N LYS A 157 3.50 7.74 -17.77
CA LYS A 157 4.15 7.82 -16.46
C LYS A 157 3.37 8.84 -15.60
N PRO A 158 2.92 8.48 -14.39
CA PRO A 158 2.33 9.43 -13.46
C PRO A 158 3.32 10.54 -13.10
N ASN A 159 2.82 11.76 -13.02
CA ASN A 159 3.59 12.89 -12.52
C ASN A 159 3.27 13.07 -11.03
N VAL A 160 4.01 12.38 -10.17
CA VAL A 160 3.89 12.44 -8.72
C VAL A 160 5.11 13.15 -8.17
N PRO A 161 4.99 14.02 -7.15
CA PRO A 161 6.13 14.67 -6.51
C PRO A 161 7.11 13.64 -5.93
N GLU A 162 8.39 13.76 -6.30
CA GLU A 162 9.48 12.91 -5.79
C GLU A 162 10.30 13.63 -4.69
N TYR A 163 9.70 14.65 -4.05
CA TYR A 163 10.35 15.44 -3.01
C TYR A 163 9.57 15.37 -1.68
N PRO A 164 10.24 15.55 -0.54
CA PRO A 164 9.59 15.48 0.76
C PRO A 164 8.61 16.63 0.99
N VAL A 165 7.60 16.44 1.82
CA VAL A 165 6.59 17.43 2.22
C VAL A 165 7.22 18.76 2.70
N CYS A 166 8.42 18.70 3.27
CA CYS A 166 9.18 19.90 3.67
C CYS A 166 9.38 20.92 2.54
N VAL A 167 9.48 20.46 1.28
CA VAL A 167 9.64 21.36 0.13
C VAL A 167 8.37 22.19 -0.07
N GLU A 168 7.20 21.55 -0.02
CA GLU A 168 5.92 22.24 -0.13
C GLU A 168 5.67 23.17 1.07
N CYS A 169 6.00 22.71 2.28
CA CYS A 169 5.88 23.48 3.50
C CYS A 169 6.69 24.78 3.41
N LYS A 170 7.95 24.70 2.97
CA LYS A 170 8.81 25.86 2.77
C LYS A 170 8.36 26.76 1.62
N ALA A 171 7.89 26.17 0.53
CA ALA A 171 7.35 26.93 -0.60
C ALA A 171 6.12 27.76 -0.23
N LYS A 172 5.34 27.31 0.77
CA LYS A 172 4.21 28.05 1.37
C LYS A 172 4.63 29.08 2.40
N GLY A 173 5.93 29.25 2.66
CA GLY A 173 6.46 30.20 3.64
C GLY A 173 6.21 29.82 5.09
N ASN A 174 5.87 28.58 5.39
CA ASN A 174 5.65 28.14 6.77
C ASN A 174 6.98 28.08 7.54
N PRO A 175 7.00 28.50 8.83
CA PRO A 175 8.17 28.34 9.70
C PRO A 175 8.39 26.83 9.96
N CYS A 176 9.66 26.43 10.03
CA CYS A 176 9.98 25.04 10.37
C CYS A 176 9.72 24.80 11.86
N LEU A 177 8.88 23.82 12.21
CA LEU A 177 8.55 23.53 13.61
C LEU A 177 9.78 23.03 14.39
N TRP A 178 10.74 22.38 13.73
CA TRP A 178 11.99 21.94 14.34
C TRP A 178 12.83 23.12 14.89
N ASP A 179 12.74 24.30 14.28
CA ASP A 179 13.45 25.48 14.76
C ASP A 179 12.89 25.98 16.11
N TYR A 180 11.70 25.51 16.48
CA TYR A 180 11.02 25.83 17.75
C TYR A 180 10.98 24.60 18.71
N ASN A 181 11.74 23.55 18.45
CA ASN A 181 11.71 22.28 19.19
C ASN A 181 10.31 21.62 19.24
N ILE A 182 9.48 21.84 18.23
CA ILE A 182 8.17 21.22 18.09
C ILE A 182 8.30 20.07 17.08
N PRO A 183 7.89 18.84 17.44
CA PRO A 183 7.89 17.73 16.49
C PRO A 183 7.00 18.05 15.28
N CYS A 184 7.53 17.78 14.09
CA CYS A 184 6.78 17.85 12.84
C CYS A 184 6.30 16.46 12.47
N LEU A 185 5.01 16.28 12.31
CA LEU A 185 4.37 15.02 11.89
C LEU A 185 4.12 15.02 10.39
#